data_09fbe46db0a996b77ffea155f9d5ec5b
#
_entry.id   09fbe46db0a996b77ffea155f9d5ec5b
#
_cell.length_a   1.000
_cell.length_b   1.000
_cell.length_c   1.000
_cell.angle_alpha   90.00
_cell.angle_beta   90.00
_cell.angle_gamma   90.00
#
_symmetry.space_group_name_H-M   'P 1'
#
loop_
_entity.id
_entity.type
_entity.pdbx_description
1 polymer ?
#
loop_
_entity_poly.entity_id
_entity_poly.type
_entity_poly.pdbx_seq_one_letter_code
_entity_poly.pdbx_strand_id
1 'polypeptide(L)'
;TRRLKIKSMPQFFEKRFGGRGIKLFCVAVIFIFLLPYSASVYKGLTSVCAVLLKVDEQVCMAVIALAAAAIVILGGYAATLRADFVQGLVMLGGVILLIAAILRCDQVGGLSAGLEAAARATADLHLTAAQHAGLWATVLMTSLGTWGLPQMIHKYYGIRDDREVRR
;
A
#
# COMPACT_ATOMS: atom_id res chain seq x y z
N THR A 1 -17.16 1.39 -17.15
CA THR A 1 -17.26 0.19 -16.26
C THR A 1 -18.63 0.11 -15.60
N ARG A 2 -19.20 1.21 -15.10
CA ARG A 2 -20.55 1.25 -14.47
C ARG A 2 -21.68 0.86 -15.43
N ARG A 3 -21.64 1.28 -16.69
CA ARG A 3 -22.63 0.85 -17.70
C ARG A 3 -22.71 -0.66 -17.91
N LEU A 4 -21.66 -1.38 -17.56
CA LEU A 4 -21.57 -2.83 -17.71
C LEU A 4 -21.94 -3.62 -16.44
N LYS A 5 -22.31 -2.96 -15.33
CA LYS A 5 -22.62 -3.56 -14.01
C LYS A 5 -21.57 -4.60 -13.56
N ILE A 6 -20.30 -4.25 -13.67
CA ILE A 6 -19.16 -5.13 -13.37
C ILE A 6 -18.77 -4.94 -11.92
N LYS A 7 -18.57 -6.06 -11.20
CA LYS A 7 -18.19 -6.09 -9.79
C LYS A 7 -16.71 -6.44 -9.56
N SER A 8 -15.99 -6.91 -10.58
CA SER A 8 -14.59 -7.32 -10.45
C SER A 8 -13.82 -7.18 -11.75
N MET A 9 -12.49 -6.99 -11.65
CA MET A 9 -11.59 -6.91 -12.80
C MET A 9 -11.68 -8.12 -13.74
N PRO A 10 -11.68 -9.38 -13.26
CA PRO A 10 -11.84 -10.54 -14.14
C PRO A 10 -13.15 -10.52 -14.92
N GLN A 11 -14.25 -10.00 -14.34
CA GLN A 11 -15.54 -9.83 -15.05
C GLN A 11 -15.45 -8.75 -16.13
N PHE A 12 -14.63 -7.71 -15.92
CA PHE A 12 -14.40 -6.70 -16.95
C PHE A 12 -13.75 -7.32 -18.20
N PHE A 13 -12.70 -8.08 -18.01
CA PHE A 13 -12.01 -8.74 -19.12
C PHE A 13 -12.89 -9.80 -19.80
N GLU A 14 -13.68 -10.57 -19.02
CA GLU A 14 -14.66 -11.52 -19.57
C GLU A 14 -15.66 -10.84 -20.50
N LYS A 15 -16.22 -9.69 -20.08
CA LYS A 15 -17.21 -8.95 -20.89
C LYS A 15 -16.59 -8.19 -22.07
N ARG A 16 -15.34 -7.76 -21.96
CA ARG A 16 -14.65 -7.01 -23.00
C ARG A 16 -14.12 -7.89 -24.13
N PHE A 17 -13.56 -9.03 -23.78
CA PHE A 17 -12.85 -9.89 -24.73
C PHE A 17 -13.61 -11.20 -25.04
N GLY A 18 -14.67 -11.49 -24.29
CA GLY A 18 -15.50 -12.67 -24.48
C GLY A 18 -14.76 -13.98 -24.13
N GLY A 19 -15.30 -14.72 -23.18
CA GLY A 19 -14.80 -16.07 -22.86
C GLY A 19 -14.43 -16.29 -21.39
N ARG A 20 -14.87 -17.46 -20.88
CA ARG A 20 -14.54 -17.90 -19.52
C ARG A 20 -13.03 -18.11 -19.31
N GLY A 21 -12.29 -18.44 -20.37
CA GLY A 21 -10.85 -18.68 -20.31
C GLY A 21 -10.07 -17.43 -19.88
N ILE A 22 -10.42 -16.25 -20.42
CA ILE A 22 -9.77 -14.99 -20.05
C ILE A 22 -10.06 -14.62 -18.59
N LYS A 23 -11.28 -14.88 -18.11
CA LYS A 23 -11.62 -14.68 -16.71
C LYS A 23 -10.78 -15.54 -15.78
N LEU A 24 -10.67 -16.85 -16.08
CA LEU A 24 -9.86 -17.78 -15.29
C LEU A 24 -8.37 -17.40 -15.32
N PHE A 25 -7.86 -17.02 -16.49
CA PHE A 25 -6.48 -16.54 -16.62
C PHE A 25 -6.24 -15.31 -15.75
N CYS A 26 -7.11 -14.31 -15.80
CA CYS A 26 -6.99 -13.10 -14.95
C CYS A 26 -7.06 -13.44 -13.46
N VAL A 27 -7.94 -14.35 -13.04
CA VAL A 27 -8.03 -14.80 -11.65
C VAL A 27 -6.73 -15.49 -11.22
N ALA A 28 -6.18 -16.38 -12.04
CA ALA A 28 -4.95 -17.09 -11.75
C ALA A 28 -3.76 -16.12 -11.61
N VAL A 29 -3.63 -15.18 -12.54
CA VAL A 29 -2.57 -14.15 -12.50
C VAL A 29 -2.68 -13.31 -11.24
N ILE A 30 -3.88 -12.80 -10.92
CA ILE A 30 -4.10 -12.01 -9.71
C ILE A 30 -3.72 -12.82 -8.47
N PHE A 31 -4.11 -14.10 -8.39
CA PHE A 31 -3.84 -14.95 -7.24
C PHE A 31 -2.35 -15.23 -7.07
N ILE A 32 -1.64 -15.57 -8.16
CA ILE A 32 -0.20 -15.86 -8.15
C ILE A 32 0.61 -14.64 -7.68
N PHE A 33 0.24 -13.43 -8.12
CA PHE A 33 0.98 -12.23 -7.73
C PHE A 33 0.55 -11.64 -6.38
N LEU A 34 -0.71 -11.82 -5.99
CA LEU A 34 -1.22 -11.28 -4.72
C LEU A 34 -0.72 -12.08 -3.51
N LEU A 35 -0.50 -13.39 -3.65
CA LEU A 35 0.02 -14.24 -2.57
C LEU A 35 1.40 -13.79 -2.06
N PRO A 36 2.45 -13.70 -2.89
CA PRO A 36 3.76 -13.25 -2.41
C PRO A 36 3.74 -11.78 -1.93
N TYR A 37 2.92 -10.93 -2.55
CA TYR A 37 2.71 -9.57 -2.08
C TYR A 37 2.16 -9.55 -0.65
N SER A 38 1.10 -10.30 -0.39
CA SER A 38 0.50 -10.40 0.95
C SER A 38 1.49 -10.95 1.98
N ALA A 39 2.24 -12.00 1.61
CA ALA A 39 3.27 -12.57 2.47
C ALA A 39 4.35 -11.55 2.84
N SER A 40 4.79 -10.71 1.89
CA SER A 40 5.77 -9.65 2.14
C SER A 40 5.23 -8.59 3.11
N VAL A 41 3.97 -8.19 2.95
CA VAL A 41 3.32 -7.21 3.85
C VAL A 41 3.19 -7.76 5.26
N TYR A 42 2.75 -9.03 5.40
CA TYR A 42 2.68 -9.68 6.72
C TYR A 42 4.06 -9.77 7.37
N LYS A 43 5.07 -10.20 6.63
CA LYS A 43 6.44 -10.31 7.14
C LYS A 43 6.98 -8.95 7.59
N GLY A 44 6.79 -7.90 6.80
CA GLY A 44 7.21 -6.55 7.18
C GLY A 44 6.55 -6.07 8.48
N LEU A 45 5.22 -6.27 8.61
CA LEU A 45 4.49 -5.89 9.81
C LEU A 45 4.92 -6.70 11.04
N THR A 46 5.06 -8.01 10.89
CA THR A 46 5.48 -8.89 11.98
C THR A 46 6.88 -8.59 12.48
N SER A 47 7.83 -8.32 11.59
CA SER A 47 9.21 -7.95 11.98
C SER A 47 9.24 -6.66 12.79
N VAL A 48 8.47 -5.63 12.39
CA VAL A 48 8.37 -4.39 13.15
C VAL A 48 7.74 -4.63 14.53
N CYS A 49 6.64 -5.39 14.58
CA CYS A 49 5.98 -5.73 15.86
C CYS A 49 6.87 -6.55 16.78
N ALA A 50 7.60 -7.52 16.24
CA ALA A 50 8.52 -8.37 17.01
C ALA A 50 9.63 -7.53 17.68
N VAL A 51 10.21 -6.59 16.94
CA VAL A 51 11.25 -5.69 17.47
C VAL A 51 10.68 -4.74 18.55
N LEU A 52 9.51 -4.16 18.31
CA LEU A 52 8.89 -3.20 19.23
C LEU A 52 8.40 -3.87 20.52
N LEU A 53 7.77 -5.03 20.41
CA LEU A 53 7.18 -5.75 21.54
C LEU A 53 8.14 -6.72 22.19
N LYS A 54 9.31 -6.99 21.58
CA LYS A 54 10.29 -7.99 22.02
C LYS A 54 9.68 -9.39 22.16
N VAL A 55 8.81 -9.75 21.24
CA VAL A 55 8.10 -11.03 21.17
C VAL A 55 8.57 -11.78 19.93
N ASP A 56 8.47 -13.11 19.96
CA ASP A 56 8.82 -13.95 18.82
C ASP A 56 8.02 -13.58 17.55
N GLU A 57 8.70 -13.55 16.41
CA GLU A 57 8.10 -13.17 15.12
C GLU A 57 6.93 -14.09 14.74
N GLN A 58 7.00 -15.38 15.06
CA GLN A 58 5.94 -16.35 14.75
C GLN A 58 4.66 -16.06 15.54
N VAL A 59 4.81 -15.69 16.81
CA VAL A 59 3.68 -15.30 17.68
C VAL A 59 3.04 -14.01 17.15
N CYS A 60 3.85 -13.01 16.80
CA CYS A 60 3.35 -11.78 16.20
C CYS A 60 2.60 -12.06 14.91
N MET A 61 3.13 -12.93 14.03
CA MET A 61 2.49 -13.32 12.78
C MET A 61 1.13 -13.97 13.03
N ALA A 62 1.05 -14.92 13.96
CA ALA A 62 -0.19 -15.61 14.30
C ALA A 62 -1.26 -14.63 14.82
N VAL A 63 -0.90 -13.73 15.72
CA VAL A 63 -1.82 -12.73 16.29
C VAL A 63 -2.33 -11.78 15.21
N ILE A 64 -1.43 -11.25 14.36
CA ILE A 64 -1.80 -10.34 13.30
C ILE A 64 -2.71 -11.03 12.26
N ALA A 65 -2.39 -12.28 11.88
CA ALA A 65 -3.20 -13.04 10.96
C ALA A 65 -4.60 -13.34 11.51
N LEU A 66 -4.70 -13.72 12.78
CA LEU A 66 -5.97 -13.94 13.45
C LEU A 66 -6.79 -12.66 13.56
N ALA A 67 -6.17 -11.54 13.92
CA ALA A 67 -6.84 -10.24 13.98
C ALA A 67 -7.37 -9.81 12.60
N ALA A 68 -6.56 -9.94 11.55
CA ALA A 68 -6.98 -9.64 10.18
C ALA A 68 -8.15 -10.54 9.72
N ALA A 69 -8.06 -11.85 9.99
CA ALA A 69 -9.12 -12.78 9.69
C ALA A 69 -10.42 -12.45 10.43
N ALA A 70 -10.33 -12.12 11.72
CA ALA A 70 -11.48 -11.72 12.53
C ALA A 70 -12.16 -10.46 11.96
N ILE A 71 -11.40 -9.43 11.58
CA ILE A 71 -11.94 -8.20 10.98
C ILE A 71 -12.68 -8.52 9.68
N VAL A 72 -12.12 -9.39 8.84
CA VAL A 72 -12.75 -9.74 7.55
C VAL A 72 -14.00 -10.60 7.74
N ILE A 73 -13.95 -11.58 8.66
CA ILE A 73 -15.07 -12.51 8.89
C ILE A 73 -16.24 -11.81 9.58
N LEU A 74 -15.95 -11.03 10.63
CA LEU A 74 -16.99 -10.37 11.44
C LEU A 74 -17.51 -9.08 10.80
N GLY A 75 -16.64 -8.34 10.13
CA GLY A 75 -16.96 -7.00 9.63
C GLY A 75 -17.26 -6.91 8.14
N GLY A 76 -16.87 -7.90 7.37
CA GLY A 76 -17.03 -7.91 5.91
C GLY A 76 -16.32 -6.74 5.21
N TYR A 77 -16.70 -6.50 3.95
CA TYR A 77 -16.07 -5.47 3.10
C TYR A 77 -16.22 -4.04 3.63
N ALA A 78 -17.35 -3.72 4.25
CA ALA A 78 -17.60 -2.37 4.79
C ALA A 78 -16.72 -2.05 5.99
N ALA A 79 -16.42 -3.02 6.84
CA ALA A 79 -15.53 -2.84 7.98
C ALA A 79 -14.08 -2.65 7.53
N THR A 80 -13.63 -3.39 6.52
CA THR A 80 -12.29 -3.21 5.94
C THR A 80 -12.11 -1.81 5.37
N LEU A 81 -13.10 -1.25 4.67
CA LEU A 81 -13.02 0.12 4.15
C LEU A 81 -12.93 1.17 5.26
N ARG A 82 -13.66 0.99 6.36
CA ARG A 82 -13.58 1.88 7.53
C ARG A 82 -12.24 1.77 8.23
N ALA A 83 -11.73 0.56 8.39
CA ALA A 83 -10.41 0.31 8.95
C ALA A 83 -9.30 0.96 8.11
N ASP A 84 -9.36 0.84 6.78
CA ASP A 84 -8.44 1.49 5.85
C ASP A 84 -8.45 3.02 6.00
N PHE A 85 -9.63 3.62 6.18
CA PHE A 85 -9.75 5.07 6.39
C PHE A 85 -9.10 5.51 7.70
N VAL A 86 -9.41 4.82 8.80
CA VAL A 86 -8.81 5.11 10.12
C VAL A 86 -7.30 4.92 10.07
N GLN A 87 -6.83 3.84 9.46
CA GLN A 87 -5.41 3.57 9.27
C GLN A 87 -4.72 4.68 8.45
N GLY A 88 -5.35 5.17 7.38
CA GLY A 88 -4.86 6.30 6.60
C GLY A 88 -4.68 7.57 7.43
N LEU A 89 -5.64 7.89 8.31
CA LEU A 89 -5.52 9.02 9.23
C LEU A 89 -4.38 8.84 10.23
N VAL A 90 -4.24 7.65 10.80
CA VAL A 90 -3.16 7.33 11.74
C VAL A 90 -1.80 7.44 11.05
N MET A 91 -1.67 6.92 9.81
CA MET A 91 -0.44 7.04 9.03
C MET A 91 -0.09 8.49 8.73
N LEU A 92 -1.06 9.29 8.31
CA LEU A 92 -0.85 10.72 8.06
C LEU A 92 -0.39 11.46 9.33
N GLY A 93 -1.07 11.21 10.45
CA GLY A 93 -0.67 11.75 11.75
C GLY A 93 0.74 11.31 12.16
N GLY A 94 1.07 10.04 11.98
CA GLY A 94 2.39 9.49 12.26
C GLY A 94 3.49 10.16 11.44
N VAL A 95 3.27 10.36 10.15
CA VAL A 95 4.23 11.05 9.27
C VAL A 95 4.42 12.52 9.70
N ILE A 96 3.35 13.23 10.01
CA ILE A 96 3.43 14.62 10.50
C ILE A 96 4.19 14.68 11.83
N LEU A 97 3.91 13.79 12.76
CA LEU A 97 4.63 13.69 14.04
C LEU A 97 6.11 13.35 13.84
N LEU A 98 6.42 12.44 12.95
CA LEU A 98 7.79 12.07 12.61
C LEU A 98 8.55 13.27 12.07
N ILE A 99 8.00 13.97 11.11
CA ILE A 99 8.61 15.18 10.53
C ILE A 99 8.81 16.24 11.63
N ALA A 100 7.78 16.49 12.44
CA ALA A 100 7.87 17.45 13.53
C ALA A 100 8.92 17.05 14.57
N ALA A 101 9.07 15.78 14.90
CA ALA A 101 10.08 15.27 15.82
C ALA A 101 11.50 15.45 15.25
N ILE A 102 11.70 15.14 13.97
CA ILE A 102 12.98 15.32 13.29
C ILE A 102 13.38 16.80 13.26
N LEU A 103 12.43 17.70 12.92
CA LEU A 103 12.69 19.13 12.84
C LEU A 103 12.98 19.79 14.22
N ARG A 104 12.48 19.18 15.31
CA ARG A 104 12.76 19.61 16.69
C ARG A 104 13.99 18.99 17.31
N CYS A 105 14.59 18.01 16.63
CA CYS A 105 15.80 17.38 17.11
C CYS A 105 16.99 18.37 17.01
N ASP A 106 17.68 18.59 18.13
CA ASP A 106 18.82 19.52 18.19
C ASP A 106 19.95 19.13 17.22
N GLN A 107 20.07 17.84 16.90
CA GLN A 107 21.04 17.33 15.93
C GLN A 107 20.77 17.76 14.49
N VAL A 108 19.51 18.05 14.16
CA VAL A 108 19.09 18.47 12.80
C VAL A 108 19.11 19.99 12.66
N GLY A 109 18.91 20.73 13.77
CA GLY A 109 18.97 22.19 13.77
C GLY A 109 17.87 22.90 12.96
N GLY A 110 16.73 22.21 12.71
CA GLY A 110 15.62 22.75 11.93
C GLY A 110 15.64 22.36 10.45
N LEU A 111 14.65 22.84 9.70
CA LEU A 111 14.44 22.47 8.30
C LEU A 111 15.61 22.89 7.39
N SER A 112 16.12 24.11 7.54
CA SER A 112 17.19 24.63 6.70
C SER A 112 18.50 23.87 6.91
N ALA A 113 18.90 23.66 8.16
CA ALA A 113 20.09 22.90 8.50
C ALA A 113 19.98 21.41 8.09
N GLY A 114 18.80 20.82 8.27
CA GLY A 114 18.53 19.45 7.82
C GLY A 114 18.62 19.29 6.30
N LEU A 115 18.10 20.25 5.54
CA LEU A 115 18.22 20.27 4.07
C LEU A 115 19.67 20.45 3.61
N GLU A 116 20.43 21.34 4.26
CA GLU A 116 21.84 21.49 3.96
C GLU A 116 22.65 20.24 4.29
N ALA A 117 22.38 19.60 5.43
CA ALA A 117 23.03 18.34 5.80
C ALA A 117 22.71 17.22 4.80
N ALA A 118 21.46 17.12 4.36
CA ALA A 118 21.05 16.18 3.31
C ALA A 118 21.72 16.51 1.96
N ALA A 119 21.78 17.78 1.58
CA ALA A 119 22.45 18.21 0.35
C ALA A 119 23.94 17.88 0.38
N ARG A 120 24.61 18.11 1.51
CA ARG A 120 26.04 17.75 1.69
C ARG A 120 26.27 16.24 1.63
N ALA A 121 25.40 15.45 2.30
CA ALA A 121 25.50 14.00 2.28
C ALA A 121 25.25 13.40 0.88
N THR A 122 24.49 14.07 0.03
CA THR A 122 24.23 13.65 -1.35
C THR A 122 25.22 14.23 -2.37
N ALA A 123 25.94 15.31 -2.04
CA ALA A 123 26.93 15.95 -2.93
C ALA A 123 28.07 15.01 -3.33
N ASP A 124 28.49 14.14 -2.43
CA ASP A 124 29.58 13.18 -2.66
C ASP A 124 29.06 11.87 -3.35
N LEU A 125 27.74 11.73 -3.53
CA LEU A 125 27.17 10.60 -4.24
C LEU A 125 27.25 10.84 -5.76
N HIS A 126 28.38 10.50 -6.36
CA HIS A 126 28.53 10.46 -7.82
C HIS A 126 27.77 9.29 -8.42
N LEU A 127 26.43 9.46 -8.53
CA LEU A 127 25.58 8.47 -9.17
C LEU A 127 25.81 8.48 -10.67
N THR A 128 26.07 7.31 -11.23
CA THR A 128 26.10 7.12 -12.69
C THR A 128 24.71 7.35 -13.28
N ALA A 129 24.63 7.71 -14.56
CA ALA A 129 23.35 7.92 -15.26
C ALA A 129 22.40 6.72 -15.12
N ALA A 130 22.93 5.49 -15.11
CA ALA A 130 22.15 4.27 -14.90
C ALA A 130 21.55 4.19 -13.49
N GLN A 131 22.28 4.61 -12.46
CA GLN A 131 21.79 4.65 -11.08
C GLN A 131 20.73 5.73 -10.89
N HIS A 132 20.86 6.89 -11.51
CA HIS A 132 19.81 7.92 -11.55
C HIS A 132 18.54 7.39 -12.21
N ALA A 133 18.66 6.74 -13.38
CA ALA A 133 17.52 6.13 -14.06
C ALA A 133 16.86 5.04 -13.20
N GLY A 134 17.64 4.22 -12.49
CA GLY A 134 17.15 3.21 -11.55
C GLY A 134 16.39 3.80 -10.37
N LEU A 135 16.88 4.89 -9.78
CA LEU A 135 16.19 5.61 -8.71
C LEU A 135 14.84 6.16 -9.19
N TRP A 136 14.83 6.86 -10.33
CA TRP A 136 13.59 7.40 -10.90
C TRP A 136 12.61 6.29 -11.27
N ALA A 137 13.08 5.18 -11.86
CA ALA A 137 12.25 4.03 -12.14
C ALA A 137 11.63 3.45 -10.87
N THR A 138 12.40 3.32 -9.78
CA THR A 138 11.91 2.84 -8.49
C THR A 138 10.86 3.79 -7.91
N VAL A 139 11.10 5.10 -7.92
CA VAL A 139 10.14 6.11 -7.44
C VAL A 139 8.84 6.05 -8.25
N LEU A 140 8.93 5.99 -9.57
CA LEU A 140 7.76 5.89 -10.44
C LEU A 140 7.00 4.57 -10.22
N MET A 141 7.72 3.44 -10.14
CA MET A 141 7.10 2.13 -9.90
C MET A 141 6.41 2.05 -8.54
N THR A 142 7.00 2.58 -7.48
CA THR A 142 6.40 2.57 -6.14
C THR A 142 5.24 3.56 -6.02
N SER A 143 5.32 4.70 -6.67
CA SER A 143 4.26 5.74 -6.60
C SER A 143 3.08 5.43 -7.52
N LEU A 144 3.33 5.05 -8.77
CA LEU A 144 2.28 4.81 -9.77
C LEU A 144 1.84 3.34 -9.83
N GLY A 145 2.74 2.40 -9.57
CA GLY A 145 2.47 0.96 -9.61
C GLY A 145 1.39 0.53 -8.61
N THR A 146 1.32 1.19 -7.46
CA THR A 146 0.29 0.93 -6.45
C THR A 146 -1.12 1.26 -6.92
N TRP A 147 -1.28 2.21 -7.83
CA TRP A 147 -2.58 2.60 -8.40
C TRP A 147 -3.16 1.51 -9.32
N GLY A 148 -2.29 0.73 -9.97
CA GLY A 148 -2.65 -0.40 -10.82
C GLY A 148 -3.01 -1.69 -10.08
N LEU A 149 -2.82 -1.75 -8.77
CA LEU A 149 -3.12 -2.95 -7.99
C LEU A 149 -4.61 -3.29 -8.03
N PRO A 150 -4.97 -4.56 -8.28
CA PRO A 150 -6.37 -5.01 -8.36
C PRO A 150 -7.19 -4.63 -7.14
N GLN A 151 -6.60 -4.66 -5.96
CA GLN A 151 -7.23 -4.29 -4.69
C GLN A 151 -7.64 -2.81 -4.63
N MET A 152 -6.84 -1.90 -5.22
CA MET A 152 -7.20 -0.48 -5.30
C MET A 152 -8.36 -0.25 -6.27
N ILE A 153 -8.32 -0.92 -7.41
CA ILE A 153 -9.39 -0.82 -8.42
C ILE A 153 -10.71 -1.37 -7.88
N HIS A 154 -10.68 -2.45 -7.07
CA HIS A 154 -11.87 -2.98 -6.42
C HIS A 154 -12.57 -1.97 -5.50
N LYS A 155 -11.82 -1.09 -4.82
CA LYS A 155 -12.41 -0.03 -3.98
C LYS A 155 -13.29 0.93 -4.79
N TYR A 156 -12.90 1.24 -6.03
CA TYR A 156 -13.71 2.09 -6.92
C TYR A 156 -15.01 1.42 -7.41
N TYR A 157 -15.05 0.08 -7.48
CA TYR A 157 -16.26 -0.64 -7.83
C TYR A 157 -17.29 -0.71 -6.67
N GLY A 158 -16.85 -0.52 -5.44
CA GLY A 158 -17.69 -0.52 -4.24
C GLY A 158 -18.48 0.76 -4.01
N ILE A 159 -18.17 1.85 -4.71
CA ILE A 159 -18.85 3.13 -4.55
C ILE A 159 -20.23 3.07 -5.21
N ARG A 160 -21.27 3.31 -4.43
CA ARG A 160 -22.67 3.05 -4.78
C ARG A 160 -23.32 4.13 -5.66
N ASP A 161 -22.87 5.39 -5.58
CA ASP A 161 -23.53 6.52 -6.25
C ASP A 161 -22.57 7.51 -6.89
N ASP A 162 -22.97 8.08 -8.06
CA ASP A 162 -22.18 9.10 -8.77
C ASP A 162 -22.12 10.43 -8.01
N ARG A 163 -23.01 10.65 -7.06
CA ARG A 163 -23.02 11.82 -6.18
C ARG A 163 -21.95 11.74 -5.09
N GLU A 164 -21.59 10.54 -4.64
CA GLU A 164 -20.54 10.34 -3.63
C GLU A 164 -19.12 10.52 -4.20
N VAL A 165 -18.95 10.38 -5.52
CA VAL A 165 -17.66 10.60 -6.19
C VAL A 165 -17.38 12.10 -6.43
N ARG A 166 -18.43 12.94 -6.42
CA ARG A 166 -18.33 14.38 -6.70
C ARG A 166 -18.22 15.24 -5.43
N ARG A 167 -18.28 14.65 -4.25
CA ARG A 167 -18.06 15.30 -2.96
C ARG A 167 -16.68 14.95 -2.43
#